data_67cb0b746cb0d7e56f76822890e9e391
#
_entry.id   67cb0b746cb0d7e56f76822890e9e391
#
_cell.length_a   1.000
_cell.length_b   1.000
_cell.length_c   1.000
_cell.angle_alpha   90.00
_cell.angle_beta   90.00
_cell.angle_gamma   90.00
#
_symmetry.space_group_name_H-M   'P 1'
#
loop_
_entity.id
_entity.type
_entity.pdbx_description
1 polymer ?
#
loop_
_entity_poly.entity_id
_entity_poly.type
_entity_poly.pdbx_seq_one_letter_code
_entity_poly.pdbx_strand_id
1 'polypeptide(L)'
;MVLEKLKEENTSIALIGASNDRNKYGNKIYRDLRNKGYNVTPINPKEEKIEGDRAYTSIEEMKELPDIANFVVPPPVAIRIAQNITNLGIKHLWFQPGSESKELEDWLKNTDGIEYLINACIMVETR
;
A
#
# COMPACT_ATOMS: atom_id res chain seq x y z
N MET A 1 -11.50 10.00 4.53
CA MET A 1 -10.26 9.76 5.25
C MET A 1 -9.83 8.30 5.07
N VAL A 2 -8.54 8.01 5.09
CA VAL A 2 -8.05 6.66 4.78
C VAL A 2 -8.60 5.59 5.73
N LEU A 3 -8.68 5.89 7.01
CA LEU A 3 -9.24 4.94 8.00
C LEU A 3 -10.70 4.63 7.73
N GLU A 4 -11.48 5.62 7.31
CA GLU A 4 -12.88 5.40 6.95
C GLU A 4 -13.01 4.57 5.69
N LYS A 5 -12.14 4.82 4.70
CA LYS A 5 -12.09 4.04 3.47
C LYS A 5 -11.79 2.57 3.75
N LEU A 6 -10.87 2.30 4.68
CA LEU A 6 -10.51 0.95 5.08
C LEU A 6 -11.70 0.16 5.62
N LYS A 7 -12.65 0.83 6.27
CA LYS A 7 -13.82 0.19 6.88
C LYS A 7 -14.97 -0.07 5.91
N GLU A 8 -14.91 0.46 4.71
CA GLU A 8 -15.94 0.22 3.71
C GLU A 8 -15.90 -1.24 3.23
N GLU A 9 -17.06 -1.81 2.95
CA GLU A 9 -17.16 -3.15 2.39
C GLU A 9 -16.46 -3.20 1.03
N ASN A 10 -15.78 -4.31 0.78
CA ASN A 10 -15.11 -4.58 -0.50
C ASN A 10 -14.00 -3.59 -0.85
N THR A 11 -13.49 -2.85 0.13
CA THR A 11 -12.34 -2.00 -0.09
C THR A 11 -11.15 -2.84 -0.53
N SER A 12 -10.53 -2.46 -1.64
CA SER A 12 -9.35 -3.13 -2.15
C SER A 12 -8.08 -2.42 -1.74
N ILE A 13 -7.09 -3.21 -1.32
CA ILE A 13 -5.80 -2.70 -0.86
C ILE A 13 -4.70 -3.27 -1.74
N ALA A 14 -3.85 -2.41 -2.29
CA ALA A 14 -2.63 -2.85 -2.93
C ALA A 14 -1.49 -2.68 -1.91
N LEU A 15 -0.78 -3.76 -1.61
CA LEU A 15 0.35 -3.72 -0.70
C LEU A 15 1.64 -3.64 -1.51
N ILE A 16 2.19 -2.43 -1.58
CA ILE A 16 3.42 -2.14 -2.33
C ILE A 16 4.62 -2.48 -1.45
N GLY A 17 5.41 -3.45 -1.89
CA GLY A 17 6.52 -3.98 -1.11
C GLY A 17 6.20 -5.31 -0.44
N ALA A 18 5.12 -5.98 -0.86
CA ALA A 18 4.84 -7.34 -0.43
C ALA A 18 6.00 -8.26 -0.79
N SER A 19 6.27 -9.26 0.03
CA SER A 19 7.45 -10.10 -0.11
C SER A 19 7.17 -11.56 0.24
N ASN A 20 7.93 -12.48 -0.37
CA ASN A 20 7.95 -13.88 0.04
C ASN A 20 8.88 -14.12 1.23
N ASP A 21 9.75 -13.17 1.54
CA ASP A 21 10.65 -13.28 2.70
C ASP A 21 9.85 -13.07 3.99
N ARG A 22 9.65 -14.15 4.74
CA ARG A 22 8.82 -14.15 5.93
C ARG A 22 9.38 -13.33 7.09
N ASN A 23 10.62 -12.90 7.00
CA ASN A 23 11.23 -12.02 7.99
C ASN A 23 10.94 -10.54 7.73
N LYS A 24 10.45 -10.22 6.54
CA LYS A 24 10.15 -8.83 6.17
C LYS A 24 8.72 -8.45 6.51
N TYR A 25 8.52 -7.18 6.86
CA TYR A 25 7.18 -6.64 7.14
C TYR A 25 6.23 -6.76 5.97
N GLY A 26 6.73 -6.63 4.74
CA GLY A 26 5.90 -6.83 3.55
C GLY A 26 5.22 -8.18 3.48
N ASN A 27 5.88 -9.23 4.00
CA ASN A 27 5.27 -10.54 4.10
C ASN A 27 4.30 -10.63 5.27
N LYS A 28 4.72 -10.13 6.44
CA LYS A 28 3.89 -10.18 7.65
C LYS A 28 2.58 -9.44 7.48
N ILE A 29 2.62 -8.25 6.88
CA ILE A 29 1.44 -7.44 6.62
C ILE A 29 0.53 -8.14 5.62
N TYR A 30 1.09 -8.69 4.55
CA TYR A 30 0.32 -9.38 3.53
C TYR A 30 -0.48 -10.54 4.14
N ARG A 31 0.21 -11.41 4.89
CA ARG A 31 -0.45 -12.56 5.52
C ARG A 31 -1.51 -12.13 6.53
N ASP A 32 -1.20 -11.10 7.31
CA ASP A 32 -2.11 -10.58 8.33
C ASP A 32 -3.41 -10.07 7.70
N LEU A 33 -3.31 -9.22 6.69
CA LEU A 33 -4.48 -8.66 6.02
C LEU A 33 -5.28 -9.74 5.31
N ARG A 34 -4.61 -10.66 4.63
CA ARG A 34 -5.27 -11.78 3.96
C ARG A 34 -6.04 -12.64 4.96
N ASN A 35 -5.40 -12.99 6.08
CA ASN A 35 -6.02 -13.82 7.11
C ASN A 35 -7.20 -13.14 7.80
N LYS A 36 -7.23 -11.83 7.83
CA LYS A 36 -8.35 -11.05 8.37
C LYS A 36 -9.50 -10.89 7.38
N GLY A 37 -9.33 -11.37 6.15
CA GLY A 37 -10.36 -11.32 5.12
C GLY A 37 -10.38 -10.06 4.26
N TYR A 38 -9.36 -9.24 4.33
CA TYR A 38 -9.25 -8.05 3.46
C TYR A 38 -8.93 -8.45 2.03
N ASN A 39 -9.45 -7.67 1.09
CA ASN A 39 -9.12 -7.80 -0.33
C ASN A 39 -7.77 -7.11 -0.58
N VAL A 40 -6.68 -7.86 -0.40
CA VAL A 40 -5.33 -7.34 -0.54
C VAL A 40 -4.62 -7.97 -1.73
N THR A 41 -4.00 -7.12 -2.56
CA THR A 41 -3.24 -7.54 -3.74
C THR A 41 -1.77 -7.24 -3.51
N PRO A 42 -0.89 -8.25 -3.62
CA PRO A 42 0.54 -8.01 -3.41
C PRO A 42 1.20 -7.41 -4.65
N ILE A 43 2.01 -6.38 -4.43
CA ILE A 43 2.77 -5.71 -5.49
C ILE A 43 4.27 -5.88 -5.20
N ASN A 44 4.99 -6.48 -6.14
CA ASN A 44 6.43 -6.65 -6.03
C ASN A 44 7.02 -6.75 -7.45
N PRO A 45 8.02 -5.93 -7.82
CA PRO A 45 8.54 -5.91 -9.20
C PRO A 45 9.28 -7.19 -9.60
N LYS A 46 9.61 -8.07 -8.66
CA LYS A 46 10.42 -9.26 -8.92
C LYS A 46 9.68 -10.59 -8.74
N GLU A 47 8.47 -10.57 -8.21
CA GLU A 47 7.75 -11.78 -7.86
C GLU A 47 6.45 -11.92 -8.66
N GLU A 48 6.20 -13.11 -9.19
CA GLU A 48 4.94 -13.41 -9.87
C GLU A 48 3.87 -13.88 -8.89
N LYS A 49 4.30 -14.45 -7.75
CA LYS A 49 3.42 -14.93 -6.69
C LYS A 49 4.02 -14.58 -5.34
N ILE A 50 3.15 -14.22 -4.40
CA ILE A 50 3.53 -14.01 -3.00
C ILE A 50 2.57 -14.82 -2.14
N GLU A 51 3.12 -15.68 -1.30
CA GLU A 51 2.37 -16.63 -0.48
C GLU A 51 1.36 -17.46 -1.30
N GLY A 52 1.73 -17.80 -2.54
CA GLY A 52 0.91 -18.57 -3.45
C GLY A 52 -0.12 -17.76 -4.23
N ASP A 53 -0.30 -16.50 -3.92
CA ASP A 53 -1.26 -15.63 -4.59
C ASP A 53 -0.58 -14.84 -5.71
N ARG A 54 -1.35 -14.52 -6.74
CA ARG A 54 -0.81 -13.74 -7.85
C ARG A 54 -0.34 -12.37 -7.36
N ALA A 55 0.90 -12.01 -7.73
CA ALA A 55 1.45 -10.69 -7.48
C ALA A 55 1.56 -9.93 -8.80
N TYR A 56 1.45 -8.60 -8.72
CA TYR A 56 1.65 -7.73 -9.87
C TYR A 56 2.96 -6.97 -9.70
N THR A 57 3.63 -6.67 -10.80
CA THR A 57 4.91 -5.94 -10.75
C THR A 57 4.72 -4.47 -10.45
N SER A 58 3.54 -3.93 -10.80
CA SER A 58 3.15 -2.56 -10.52
C SER A 58 1.63 -2.45 -10.46
N ILE A 59 1.14 -1.37 -9.87
CA ILE A 59 -0.30 -1.10 -9.81
C ILE A 59 -0.90 -0.96 -11.21
N GLU A 60 -0.14 -0.44 -12.17
CA GLU A 60 -0.60 -0.25 -13.55
C GLU A 60 -1.00 -1.54 -14.23
N GLU A 61 -0.45 -2.68 -13.80
CA GLU A 61 -0.80 -3.99 -14.34
C GLU A 61 -2.12 -4.54 -13.80
N MET A 62 -2.66 -3.96 -12.74
CA MET A 62 -3.93 -4.41 -12.17
C MET A 62 -5.08 -4.05 -13.11
N LYS A 63 -6.07 -4.95 -13.22
CA LYS A 63 -7.26 -4.69 -14.05
C LYS A 63 -8.09 -3.54 -13.49
N GLU A 64 -8.19 -3.46 -12.17
CA GLU A 64 -8.91 -2.41 -11.47
C GLU A 64 -7.97 -1.76 -10.48
N LEU A 65 -8.02 -0.43 -10.40
CA LEU A 65 -7.20 0.30 -9.44
C LEU A 65 -7.64 -0.01 -8.01
N PRO A 66 -6.69 -0.13 -7.07
CA PRO A 66 -7.05 -0.34 -5.67
C PRO A 66 -7.67 0.91 -5.07
N ASP A 67 -8.47 0.73 -4.02
CA ASP A 67 -9.02 1.84 -3.26
C ASP A 67 -7.95 2.48 -2.37
N ILE A 68 -7.09 1.66 -1.78
CA ILE A 68 -6.01 2.11 -0.92
C ILE A 68 -4.68 1.54 -1.42
N ALA A 69 -3.66 2.39 -1.50
CA ALA A 69 -2.29 1.94 -1.72
C ALA A 69 -1.55 2.00 -0.39
N ASN A 70 -1.10 0.85 0.10
CA ASN A 70 -0.34 0.72 1.33
C ASN A 70 1.13 0.48 0.98
N PHE A 71 2.02 1.31 1.52
CA PHE A 71 3.44 1.29 1.19
C PHE A 71 4.27 0.70 2.32
N VAL A 72 5.05 -0.32 2.01
CA VAL A 72 6.05 -0.92 2.91
C VAL A 72 7.37 -1.06 2.16
N VAL A 73 7.87 0.08 1.69
CA VAL A 73 9.09 0.20 0.88
C VAL A 73 9.96 1.33 1.43
N PRO A 74 11.26 1.38 1.06
CA PRO A 74 12.12 2.49 1.49
C PRO A 74 11.59 3.86 1.03
N PRO A 75 11.83 4.94 1.78
CA PRO A 75 11.30 6.26 1.46
C PRO A 75 11.51 6.76 0.02
N PRO A 76 12.70 6.60 -0.60
CA PRO A 76 12.86 7.06 -1.98
C PRO A 76 11.98 6.32 -2.98
N VAL A 77 11.70 5.05 -2.72
CA VAL A 77 10.81 4.23 -3.55
C VAL A 77 9.37 4.65 -3.31
N ALA A 78 9.01 4.89 -2.04
CA ALA A 78 7.65 5.27 -1.66
C ALA A 78 7.21 6.56 -2.37
N ILE A 79 8.01 7.61 -2.31
CA ILE A 79 7.63 8.89 -2.94
C ILE A 79 7.50 8.76 -4.45
N ARG A 80 8.42 8.04 -5.09
CA ARG A 80 8.39 7.86 -6.54
C ARG A 80 7.11 7.15 -6.98
N ILE A 81 6.76 6.07 -6.32
CA ILE A 81 5.55 5.31 -6.65
C ILE A 81 4.30 6.13 -6.34
N ALA A 82 4.27 6.81 -5.19
CA ALA A 82 3.13 7.64 -4.81
C ALA A 82 2.84 8.73 -5.84
N GLN A 83 3.87 9.39 -6.35
CA GLN A 83 3.71 10.41 -7.39
C GLN A 83 3.14 9.82 -8.68
N ASN A 84 3.56 8.61 -9.05
CA ASN A 84 3.05 7.94 -10.25
C ASN A 84 1.60 7.52 -10.11
N ILE A 85 1.24 6.90 -8.99
CA ILE A 85 -0.11 6.33 -8.84
C ILE A 85 -1.18 7.38 -8.57
N THR A 86 -0.84 8.53 -8.01
CA THR A 86 -1.81 9.61 -7.86
C THR A 86 -2.24 10.14 -9.22
N ASN A 87 -1.36 10.09 -10.21
CA ASN A 87 -1.71 10.45 -11.60
C ASN A 87 -2.69 9.44 -12.22
N LEU A 88 -2.77 8.23 -11.69
CA LEU A 88 -3.73 7.21 -12.14
C LEU A 88 -5.12 7.37 -11.49
N GLY A 89 -5.24 8.24 -10.50
CA GLY A 89 -6.50 8.48 -9.81
C GLY A 89 -6.63 7.83 -8.45
N ILE A 90 -5.57 7.23 -7.92
CA ILE A 90 -5.58 6.67 -6.57
C ILE A 90 -5.46 7.82 -5.58
N LYS A 91 -6.42 7.91 -4.65
CA LYS A 91 -6.55 9.05 -3.73
C LYS A 91 -6.27 8.73 -2.27
N HIS A 92 -6.21 7.44 -1.90
CA HIS A 92 -6.01 7.03 -0.52
C HIS A 92 -4.67 6.32 -0.38
N LEU A 93 -3.73 6.96 0.32
CA LEU A 93 -2.36 6.47 0.46
C LEU A 93 -2.05 6.19 1.93
N TRP A 94 -1.45 5.06 2.20
CA TRP A 94 -1.05 4.67 3.56
C TRP A 94 0.43 4.29 3.56
N PHE A 95 1.23 5.04 4.29
CA PHE A 95 2.66 4.78 4.38
C PHE A 95 2.97 4.13 5.73
N GLN A 96 3.39 2.87 5.71
CA GLN A 96 3.80 2.14 6.90
C GLN A 96 4.98 2.85 7.58
N PRO A 97 5.14 2.70 8.91
CA PRO A 97 6.30 3.24 9.58
C PRO A 97 7.60 2.80 8.89
N GLY A 98 8.47 3.74 8.59
CA GLY A 98 9.71 3.50 7.85
C GLY A 98 9.65 3.81 6.36
N SER A 99 8.46 4.05 5.81
CA SER A 99 8.30 4.45 4.40
C SER A 99 8.20 5.96 4.22
N GLU A 100 8.03 6.71 5.30
CA GLU A 100 7.91 8.16 5.25
C GLU A 100 9.28 8.86 5.25
N SER A 101 9.27 10.09 4.75
CA SER A 101 10.42 10.99 4.78
C SER A 101 9.92 12.41 4.80
N LYS A 102 10.79 13.37 5.12
CA LYS A 102 10.42 14.79 5.08
C LYS A 102 9.99 15.19 3.66
N GLU A 103 10.73 14.71 2.66
CA GLU A 103 10.41 14.97 1.26
C GLU A 103 9.01 14.45 0.89
N LEU A 104 8.68 13.25 1.31
CA LEU A 104 7.37 12.66 1.08
C LEU A 104 6.27 13.48 1.78
N GLU A 105 6.48 13.83 3.04
CA GLU A 105 5.51 14.60 3.81
C GLU A 105 5.27 15.98 3.19
N ASP A 106 6.32 16.65 2.75
CA ASP A 106 6.20 17.95 2.08
C ASP A 106 5.40 17.82 0.78
N TRP A 107 5.66 16.79 0.00
CA TRP A 107 4.90 16.53 -1.22
C TRP A 107 3.43 16.25 -0.94
N LEU A 108 3.15 15.44 0.07
CA LEU A 108 1.78 15.10 0.46
C LEU A 108 0.99 16.34 0.88
N LYS A 109 1.61 17.20 1.69
CA LYS A 109 0.96 18.43 2.16
C LYS A 109 0.64 19.42 1.03
N ASN A 110 1.41 19.37 -0.04
CA ASN A 110 1.26 20.28 -1.17
C ASN A 110 0.49 19.66 -2.35
N THR A 111 -0.07 18.46 -2.18
CA THR A 111 -0.81 17.77 -3.23
C THR A 111 -2.28 17.74 -2.88
N ASP A 112 -3.10 18.36 -3.71
CA ASP A 112 -4.55 18.41 -3.51
C ASP A 112 -5.21 17.12 -3.96
N GLY A 113 -6.36 16.81 -3.36
CA GLY A 113 -7.22 15.71 -3.80
C GLY A 113 -6.81 14.33 -3.31
N ILE A 114 -5.83 14.24 -2.42
CA ILE A 114 -5.42 12.97 -1.83
C ILE A 114 -5.64 12.98 -0.33
N GLU A 115 -5.88 11.80 0.21
CA GLU A 115 -5.93 11.57 1.66
C GLU A 115 -4.83 10.59 1.98
N TYR A 116 -4.12 10.80 3.08
CA TYR A 116 -2.99 9.95 3.43
C TYR A 116 -2.88 9.72 4.93
N LEU A 117 -2.17 8.66 5.28
CA LEU A 117 -1.87 8.32 6.66
C LEU A 117 -0.39 7.91 6.74
N ILE A 118 0.29 8.42 7.75
CA ILE A 118 1.68 8.07 8.06
C ILE A 118 1.74 7.71 9.55
N ASN A 119 2.84 7.10 9.97
CA ASN A 119 3.09 6.74 11.38
C ASN A 119 2.03 5.82 12.00
N ALA A 120 1.36 5.02 11.19
CA ALA A 120 0.38 4.05 11.67
C ALA A 120 0.59 2.72 10.94
N CYS A 121 0.56 1.63 11.70
CA CYS A 121 0.68 0.30 11.12
C CYS A 121 -0.70 -0.26 10.80
N ILE A 122 -0.91 -0.67 9.54
CA ILE A 122 -2.20 -1.17 9.10
C ILE A 122 -2.63 -2.45 9.86
N MET A 123 -1.68 -3.25 10.32
CA MET A 123 -1.99 -4.44 11.13
C MET A 123 -2.64 -4.07 12.46
N VAL A 124 -2.25 -2.94 13.04
CA VAL A 124 -2.82 -2.43 14.29
C VAL A 124 -4.21 -1.87 14.06
N GLU A 125 -4.38 -1.11 12.99
CA GLU A 125 -5.65 -0.44 12.68
C GLU A 125 -6.73 -1.40 12.18
N THR A 126 -6.36 -2.63 11.81
CA THR A 126 -7.29 -3.64 11.29
C THR A 126 -7.60 -4.76 12.30
N ARG A 127 -7.33 -4.53 13.54
CA ARG A 127 -7.64 -5.53 14.59
C ARG A 127 -9.13 -5.79 14.71
#